data_e9d292254f66d4bf734cf6c8cc03eb86
#
_entry.id   e9d292254f66d4bf734cf6c8cc03eb86
#
_cell.length_a   1.000
_cell.length_b   1.000
_cell.length_c   1.000
_cell.angle_alpha   90.00
_cell.angle_beta   90.00
_cell.angle_gamma   90.00
#
_symmetry.space_group_name_H-M   'P 1'
#
loop_
_entity.id
_entity.type
_entity.pdbx_description
1 polymer ?
#
loop_
_entity_poly.entity_id
_entity_poly.type
_entity_poly.pdbx_seq_one_letter_code
_entity_poly.pdbx_strand_id
1 'polypeptide(L)'
;MKKIIKTLYSLTAIMILAATVACNPTKRAAIAAANSDALSLGIASGKWKFIANEIMPQYGEARHSNGDYDVRFGKDTVMVYLPYFGKADGGANLLSEKGPLDFTSTNFTVDKKQNKKGQWLITFTPKDYREVSTLNFTLSATGYATLSATMSNRTGISFSGTVVPIK
;
A
#
# COMPACT_ATOMS: atom_id res chain seq x y z
N MET A 1 38.22 39.39 32.17
CA MET A 1 36.74 39.15 32.03
C MET A 1 36.22 39.38 30.61
N LYS A 2 36.40 40.56 29.97
CA LYS A 2 35.89 40.84 28.61
C LYS A 2 36.35 39.87 27.49
N LYS A 3 37.56 39.31 27.56
CA LYS A 3 38.06 38.33 26.56
C LYS A 3 37.37 36.97 26.70
N ILE A 4 37.09 36.50 27.90
CA ILE A 4 36.43 35.22 28.16
C ILE A 4 34.99 35.23 27.70
N ILE A 5 34.30 36.37 27.90
CA ILE A 5 32.93 36.56 27.46
C ILE A 5 32.85 36.53 25.94
N LYS A 6 33.77 37.17 25.22
CA LYS A 6 33.80 37.14 23.74
C LYS A 6 34.07 35.72 23.17
N THR A 7 34.92 34.96 23.79
CA THR A 7 35.17 33.55 23.37
C THR A 7 33.96 32.66 23.66
N LEU A 8 33.24 32.87 24.76
CA LEU A 8 32.04 32.13 25.09
C LEU A 8 30.91 32.41 24.07
N TYR A 9 30.67 33.67 23.68
CA TYR A 9 29.70 34.04 22.63
C TYR A 9 30.09 33.46 21.25
N SER A 10 31.39 33.42 20.92
CA SER A 10 31.85 32.82 19.66
C SER A 10 31.59 31.30 19.61
N LEU A 11 31.79 30.59 20.73
CA LEU A 11 31.53 29.14 20.80
C LEU A 11 30.04 28.81 20.70
N THR A 12 29.17 29.61 21.37
CA THR A 12 27.73 29.43 21.31
C THR A 12 27.17 29.74 19.92
N ALA A 13 27.69 30.75 19.22
CA ALA A 13 27.31 31.08 17.85
C ALA A 13 27.65 29.96 16.86
N ILE A 14 28.81 29.33 17.00
CA ILE A 14 29.25 28.19 16.16
C ILE A 14 28.37 26.96 16.42
N MET A 15 27.99 26.71 17.69
CA MET A 15 27.16 25.57 18.05
C MET A 15 25.72 25.70 17.51
N ILE A 16 25.16 26.91 17.44
CA ILE A 16 23.84 27.20 16.86
C ILE A 16 23.87 27.04 15.34
N LEU A 17 24.95 27.42 14.68
CA LEU A 17 25.10 27.28 13.23
C LEU A 17 25.21 25.81 12.77
N ALA A 18 25.81 24.94 13.61
CA ALA A 18 25.92 23.50 13.31
C ALA A 18 24.59 22.75 13.42
N ALA A 19 23.66 23.24 14.25
CA ALA A 19 22.34 22.60 14.44
C ALA A 19 21.40 22.77 13.23
N THR A 20 21.62 23.75 12.35
CA THR A 20 20.74 24.01 11.20
C THR A 20 21.02 23.14 9.97
N VAL A 21 22.12 22.37 9.96
CA VAL A 21 22.52 21.52 8.80
C VAL A 21 21.90 20.13 8.86
N ALA A 22 21.27 19.70 9.95
CA ALA A 22 20.84 18.32 10.17
C ALA A 22 19.53 17.93 9.45
N CYS A 23 18.75 18.86 8.92
CA CYS A 23 17.51 18.56 8.19
C CYS A 23 17.59 19.13 6.79
N ASN A 24 18.00 18.30 5.81
CA ASN A 24 18.03 18.72 4.40
C ASN A 24 16.69 18.38 3.73
N PRO A 25 15.72 19.30 3.70
CA PRO A 25 14.37 19.07 3.14
C PRO A 25 14.42 18.73 1.64
N THR A 26 15.41 19.22 0.93
CA THR A 26 15.62 18.97 -0.51
C THR A 26 15.94 17.50 -0.81
N LYS A 27 16.76 16.85 0.01
CA LYS A 27 17.05 15.41 -0.14
C LYS A 27 15.83 14.53 0.13
N ARG A 28 15.03 14.87 1.14
CA ARG A 28 13.78 14.15 1.44
C ARG A 28 12.75 14.30 0.31
N ALA A 29 12.60 15.49 -0.24
CA ALA A 29 11.71 15.76 -1.37
C ALA A 29 12.16 15.02 -2.64
N ALA A 30 13.46 14.99 -2.92
CA ALA A 30 14.01 14.26 -4.07
C ALA A 30 13.81 12.73 -3.95
N ILE A 31 14.02 12.16 -2.75
CA ILE A 31 13.77 10.73 -2.51
C ILE A 31 12.27 10.41 -2.64
N ALA A 32 11.40 11.26 -2.12
CA ALA A 32 9.96 11.07 -2.23
C ALA A 32 9.48 11.14 -3.68
N ALA A 33 10.01 12.07 -4.48
CA ALA A 33 9.73 12.17 -5.91
C ALA A 33 10.22 10.93 -6.67
N ALA A 34 11.45 10.50 -6.45
CA ALA A 34 12.00 9.30 -7.09
C ALA A 34 11.20 8.03 -6.75
N ASN A 35 10.73 7.89 -5.51
CA ASN A 35 9.87 6.78 -5.10
C ASN A 35 8.49 6.83 -5.78
N SER A 36 7.91 8.04 -5.92
CA SER A 36 6.65 8.25 -6.62
C SER A 36 6.76 7.88 -8.10
N ASP A 37 7.85 8.26 -8.77
CA ASP A 37 8.09 7.94 -10.17
C ASP A 37 8.29 6.43 -10.37
N ALA A 38 9.09 5.79 -9.51
CA ALA A 38 9.30 4.35 -9.54
C ALA A 38 7.99 3.58 -9.32
N LEU A 39 7.15 4.04 -8.40
CA LEU A 39 5.83 3.46 -8.16
C LEU A 39 4.90 3.63 -9.37
N SER A 40 4.87 4.81 -9.97
CA SER A 40 4.06 5.10 -11.15
C SER A 40 4.46 4.22 -12.34
N LEU A 41 5.76 4.02 -12.56
CA LEU A 41 6.29 3.09 -13.57
C LEU A 41 5.90 1.64 -13.28
N GLY A 42 5.99 1.20 -12.01
CA GLY A 42 5.56 -0.12 -11.58
C GLY A 42 4.07 -0.36 -11.83
N ILE A 43 3.23 0.62 -11.51
CA ILE A 43 1.78 0.55 -11.76
C ILE A 43 1.48 0.52 -13.27
N ALA A 44 2.13 1.36 -14.05
CA ALA A 44 1.95 1.41 -15.50
C ALA A 44 2.34 0.09 -16.16
N SER A 45 3.48 -0.49 -15.78
CA SER A 45 3.97 -1.78 -16.29
C SER A 45 3.20 -2.99 -15.74
N GLY A 46 2.34 -2.82 -14.75
CA GLY A 46 1.63 -3.92 -14.09
C GLY A 46 2.51 -4.75 -13.16
N LYS A 47 3.67 -4.26 -12.75
CA LYS A 47 4.60 -4.94 -11.84
C LYS A 47 4.69 -4.22 -10.50
N TRP A 48 3.81 -4.54 -9.60
CA TRP A 48 3.76 -3.93 -8.27
C TRP A 48 3.15 -4.88 -7.25
N LYS A 49 3.41 -4.61 -5.99
CA LYS A 49 2.93 -5.40 -4.86
C LYS A 49 2.27 -4.49 -3.82
N PHE A 50 1.07 -4.84 -3.40
CA PHE A 50 0.41 -4.29 -2.23
C PHE A 50 0.74 -5.17 -1.02
N ILE A 51 1.18 -4.57 0.08
CA ILE A 51 1.44 -5.24 1.36
C ILE A 51 0.42 -4.73 2.36
N ALA A 52 -0.38 -5.65 2.91
CA ALA A 52 -1.41 -5.31 3.89
C ALA A 52 -0.78 -5.11 5.27
N ASN A 53 -0.97 -3.93 5.86
CA ASN A 53 -0.52 -3.58 7.20
C ASN A 53 -1.65 -3.65 8.22
N GLU A 54 -2.87 -3.39 7.77
CA GLU A 54 -4.06 -3.40 8.61
C GLU A 54 -5.24 -4.04 7.87
N ILE A 55 -6.03 -4.80 8.59
CA ILE A 55 -7.18 -5.54 8.10
C ILE A 55 -8.41 -4.94 8.76
N MET A 56 -9.37 -4.49 7.95
CA MET A 56 -10.61 -3.85 8.38
C MET A 56 -11.81 -4.67 7.91
N PRO A 57 -12.27 -5.66 8.71
CA PRO A 57 -13.49 -6.39 8.40
C PRO A 57 -14.70 -5.45 8.40
N GLN A 58 -15.75 -5.80 7.66
CA GLN A 58 -17.00 -5.04 7.67
C GLN A 58 -17.67 -5.07 9.06
N TYR A 59 -17.44 -6.13 9.82
CA TYR A 59 -17.93 -6.31 11.19
C TYR A 59 -16.78 -6.74 12.09
N GLY A 60 -16.65 -6.11 13.26
CA GLY A 60 -15.59 -6.39 14.22
C GLY A 60 -14.50 -5.33 14.24
N GLU A 61 -13.42 -5.61 14.93
CA GLU A 61 -12.31 -4.70 15.15
C GLU A 61 -11.26 -4.82 14.03
N ALA A 62 -10.60 -3.70 13.75
CA ALA A 62 -9.42 -3.67 12.89
C ALA A 62 -8.28 -4.48 13.51
N ARG A 63 -7.49 -5.14 12.67
CA ARG A 63 -6.37 -6.00 13.08
C ARG A 63 -5.11 -5.60 12.36
N HIS A 64 -4.00 -5.54 13.08
CA HIS A 64 -2.69 -5.34 12.46
C HIS A 64 -2.20 -6.63 11.80
N SER A 65 -1.50 -6.45 10.68
CA SER A 65 -0.78 -7.50 9.97
C SER A 65 0.72 -7.25 10.09
N ASN A 66 1.50 -8.31 10.23
CA ASN A 66 2.97 -8.24 10.27
C ASN A 66 3.61 -8.09 8.88
N GLY A 67 2.79 -7.80 7.83
CA GLY A 67 3.29 -7.67 6.46
C GLY A 67 3.40 -9.00 5.70
N ASP A 68 2.85 -10.08 6.25
CA ASP A 68 2.88 -11.42 5.63
C ASP A 68 1.86 -11.55 4.49
N TYR A 69 0.87 -10.65 4.45
CA TYR A 69 -0.22 -10.69 3.48
C TYR A 69 -0.01 -9.67 2.38
N ASP A 70 -0.11 -10.14 1.14
CA ASP A 70 0.14 -9.28 -0.02
C ASP A 70 -0.74 -9.62 -1.24
N VAL A 71 -0.78 -8.66 -2.18
CA VAL A 71 -1.29 -8.86 -3.54
C VAL A 71 -0.18 -8.49 -4.51
N ARG A 72 0.22 -9.44 -5.37
CA ARG A 72 1.30 -9.26 -6.34
C ARG A 72 0.74 -9.22 -7.74
N PHE A 73 0.98 -8.13 -8.44
CA PHE A 73 0.67 -7.98 -9.84
C PHE A 73 1.91 -8.32 -10.67
N GLY A 74 1.80 -9.31 -11.53
CA GLY A 74 2.74 -9.63 -12.59
C GLY A 74 2.14 -9.30 -13.96
N LYS A 75 2.89 -9.58 -15.04
CA LYS A 75 2.45 -9.30 -16.40
C LYS A 75 1.16 -10.04 -16.76
N ASP A 76 1.11 -11.34 -16.48
CA ASP A 76 0.04 -12.24 -16.89
C ASP A 76 -0.58 -13.00 -15.70
N THR A 77 -0.25 -12.60 -14.47
CA THR A 77 -0.65 -13.30 -13.26
C THR A 77 -0.83 -12.33 -12.11
N VAL A 78 -1.90 -12.49 -11.35
CA VAL A 78 -2.12 -11.79 -10.08
C VAL A 78 -2.24 -12.84 -8.98
N MET A 79 -1.37 -12.72 -7.97
CA MET A 79 -1.39 -13.58 -6.78
C MET A 79 -1.98 -12.78 -5.64
N VAL A 80 -3.01 -13.31 -5.03
CA VAL A 80 -3.69 -12.71 -3.86
C VAL A 80 -3.48 -13.63 -2.68
N TYR A 81 -2.87 -13.12 -1.64
CA TYR A 81 -2.68 -13.81 -0.36
C TYR A 81 -3.07 -12.86 0.77
N LEU A 82 -4.36 -12.85 1.11
CA LEU A 82 -4.92 -11.98 2.14
C LEU A 82 -5.79 -12.79 3.10
N PRO A 83 -5.83 -12.42 4.40
CA PRO A 83 -6.69 -13.08 5.36
C PRO A 83 -8.14 -12.61 5.18
N TYR A 84 -9.08 -13.45 5.55
CA TYR A 84 -10.49 -13.13 5.53
C TYR A 84 -11.14 -13.34 6.90
N PHE A 85 -11.76 -12.30 7.44
CA PHE A 85 -12.45 -12.27 8.73
C PHE A 85 -13.89 -11.75 8.57
N GLY A 86 -14.59 -12.22 7.55
CA GLY A 86 -15.98 -11.85 7.28
C GLY A 86 -16.95 -13.00 7.52
N LYS A 87 -18.25 -12.72 7.33
CA LYS A 87 -19.31 -13.71 7.36
C LYS A 87 -19.50 -14.31 5.98
N ALA A 88 -19.77 -15.62 5.94
CA ALA A 88 -20.18 -16.31 4.73
C ALA A 88 -21.71 -16.31 4.64
N ASP A 89 -22.22 -16.01 3.45
CA ASP A 89 -23.65 -16.12 3.14
C ASP A 89 -23.95 -17.50 2.55
N GLY A 90 -25.22 -17.83 2.36
CA GLY A 90 -25.63 -19.09 1.71
C GLY A 90 -25.00 -19.22 0.32
N GLY A 91 -24.40 -20.38 0.04
CA GLY A 91 -23.71 -20.67 -1.22
C GLY A 91 -22.21 -20.38 -1.24
N ALA A 92 -21.62 -19.87 -0.14
CA ALA A 92 -20.17 -19.78 -0.01
C ALA A 92 -19.54 -21.19 0.09
N ASN A 93 -18.37 -21.37 -0.55
CA ASN A 93 -17.60 -22.60 -0.41
C ASN A 93 -16.90 -22.64 0.96
N LEU A 94 -17.53 -23.27 1.93
CA LEU A 94 -17.01 -23.42 3.29
C LEU A 94 -16.06 -24.62 3.45
N LEU A 95 -15.96 -25.47 2.44
CA LEU A 95 -15.12 -26.69 2.45
C LEU A 95 -13.72 -26.44 1.88
N SER A 96 -13.43 -25.21 1.43
CA SER A 96 -12.10 -24.88 0.94
C SER A 96 -11.12 -24.77 2.11
N GLU A 97 -10.00 -25.48 2.02
CA GLU A 97 -8.89 -25.37 2.96
C GLU A 97 -8.22 -24.00 2.92
N LYS A 98 -8.31 -23.32 1.76
CA LYS A 98 -7.78 -21.97 1.55
C LYS A 98 -8.84 -20.92 1.82
N GLY A 99 -8.41 -19.78 2.35
CA GLY A 99 -9.27 -18.63 2.49
C GLY A 99 -9.76 -18.09 1.13
N PRO A 100 -10.89 -17.37 1.09
CA PRO A 100 -11.45 -16.85 -0.17
C PRO A 100 -10.59 -15.77 -0.84
N LEU A 101 -9.59 -15.26 -0.16
CA LEU A 101 -8.61 -14.30 -0.67
C LEU A 101 -7.19 -14.90 -0.75
N ASP A 102 -7.10 -16.23 -0.91
CA ASP A 102 -5.87 -16.96 -1.20
C ASP A 102 -6.02 -17.67 -2.55
N PHE A 103 -5.68 -16.95 -3.64
CA PHE A 103 -5.80 -17.47 -5.00
C PHE A 103 -4.80 -16.81 -5.96
N THR A 104 -4.64 -17.46 -7.10
CA THR A 104 -3.88 -16.93 -8.25
C THR A 104 -4.82 -16.84 -9.44
N SER A 105 -4.83 -15.68 -10.11
CA SER A 105 -5.62 -15.44 -11.31
C SER A 105 -4.70 -15.20 -12.51
N THR A 106 -5.01 -15.86 -13.62
CA THR A 106 -4.37 -15.70 -14.94
C THR A 106 -5.32 -15.18 -16.01
N ASN A 107 -6.63 -15.14 -15.69
CA ASN A 107 -7.66 -14.56 -16.55
C ASN A 107 -8.41 -13.47 -15.78
N PHE A 108 -8.09 -12.21 -16.07
CA PHE A 108 -8.60 -11.06 -15.34
C PHE A 108 -8.66 -9.79 -16.21
N THR A 109 -9.33 -8.78 -15.71
CA THR A 109 -9.26 -7.42 -16.24
C THR A 109 -8.73 -6.46 -15.16
N VAL A 110 -7.93 -5.48 -15.58
CA VAL A 110 -7.45 -4.40 -14.71
C VAL A 110 -7.80 -3.06 -15.36
N ASP A 111 -8.65 -2.29 -14.69
CA ASP A 111 -8.94 -0.90 -15.07
C ASP A 111 -8.12 0.02 -14.18
N LYS A 112 -7.39 0.95 -14.79
CA LYS A 112 -6.48 1.87 -14.10
C LYS A 112 -6.88 3.30 -14.47
N LYS A 113 -7.15 4.12 -13.46
CA LYS A 113 -7.48 5.54 -13.61
C LYS A 113 -6.68 6.36 -12.61
N GLN A 114 -6.31 7.57 -12.99
CA GLN A 114 -5.73 8.54 -12.08
C GLN A 114 -6.73 9.66 -11.83
N ASN A 115 -6.98 9.98 -10.57
CA ASN A 115 -7.87 11.08 -10.23
C ASN A 115 -7.12 12.44 -10.27
N LYS A 116 -7.87 13.55 -10.12
CA LYS A 116 -7.32 14.92 -10.12
C LYS A 116 -6.32 15.19 -8.99
N LYS A 117 -6.27 14.35 -7.96
CA LYS A 117 -5.32 14.43 -6.83
C LYS A 117 -4.05 13.61 -7.06
N GLY A 118 -3.89 13.01 -8.26
CA GLY A 118 -2.74 12.16 -8.57
C GLY A 118 -2.79 10.76 -7.96
N GLN A 119 -3.92 10.36 -7.37
CA GLN A 119 -4.08 9.01 -6.83
C GLN A 119 -4.48 8.04 -7.94
N TRP A 120 -3.91 6.85 -7.93
CA TRP A 120 -4.33 5.75 -8.79
C TRP A 120 -5.54 5.03 -8.20
N LEU A 121 -6.54 4.84 -9.02
CA LEU A 121 -7.71 4.01 -8.77
C LEU A 121 -7.59 2.79 -9.68
N ILE A 122 -7.41 1.61 -9.09
CA ILE A 122 -7.20 0.37 -9.84
C ILE A 122 -8.28 -0.62 -9.43
N THR A 123 -9.04 -1.09 -10.41
CA THR A 123 -10.04 -2.14 -10.23
C THR A 123 -9.54 -3.41 -10.90
N PHE A 124 -9.32 -4.44 -10.12
CA PHE A 124 -9.00 -5.79 -10.59
C PHE A 124 -10.27 -6.66 -10.52
N THR A 125 -10.57 -7.35 -11.60
CA THR A 125 -11.72 -8.25 -11.71
C THR A 125 -11.23 -9.61 -12.22
N PRO A 126 -11.14 -10.63 -11.35
CA PRO A 126 -10.82 -11.99 -11.78
C PRO A 126 -11.99 -12.57 -12.60
N LYS A 127 -11.68 -13.35 -13.64
CA LYS A 127 -12.66 -14.07 -14.45
C LYS A 127 -12.62 -15.58 -14.22
N ASP A 128 -11.50 -16.04 -13.68
CA ASP A 128 -11.22 -17.44 -13.35
C ASP A 128 -11.44 -17.79 -11.87
N TYR A 129 -11.87 -16.80 -11.05
CA TYR A 129 -12.14 -17.00 -9.63
C TYR A 129 -13.46 -16.34 -9.23
N ARG A 130 -14.48 -17.13 -8.84
CA ARG A 130 -15.85 -16.68 -8.64
C ARG A 130 -16.15 -16.12 -7.25
N GLU A 131 -15.35 -16.40 -6.25
CA GLU A 131 -15.61 -15.94 -4.87
C GLU A 131 -15.32 -14.44 -4.68
N VAL A 132 -14.47 -13.86 -5.53
CA VAL A 132 -14.14 -12.43 -5.53
C VAL A 132 -14.76 -11.78 -6.76
N SER A 133 -15.59 -10.77 -6.54
CA SER A 133 -16.14 -9.96 -7.62
C SER A 133 -15.14 -8.91 -8.10
N THR A 134 -14.59 -8.12 -7.18
CA THR A 134 -13.59 -7.09 -7.49
C THR A 134 -12.65 -6.82 -6.33
N LEU A 135 -11.41 -6.44 -6.67
CA LEU A 135 -10.47 -5.82 -5.75
C LEU A 135 -10.24 -4.37 -6.19
N ASN A 136 -10.61 -3.42 -5.37
CA ASN A 136 -10.50 -1.99 -5.66
C ASN A 136 -9.38 -1.38 -4.83
N PHE A 137 -8.35 -0.87 -5.50
CA PHE A 137 -7.21 -0.22 -4.88
C PHE A 137 -7.29 1.29 -5.07
N THR A 138 -6.99 2.04 -4.03
CA THR A 138 -6.71 3.47 -4.08
C THR A 138 -5.30 3.69 -3.58
N LEU A 139 -4.39 4.13 -4.46
CA LEU A 139 -2.98 4.30 -4.18
C LEU A 139 -2.60 5.78 -4.21
N SER A 140 -1.92 6.24 -3.19
CA SER A 140 -1.34 7.60 -3.15
C SER A 140 0.04 7.62 -3.80
N ALA A 141 0.48 8.81 -4.22
CA ALA A 141 1.84 9.02 -4.74
C ALA A 141 2.94 8.68 -3.70
N THR A 142 2.61 8.68 -2.41
CA THR A 142 3.53 8.33 -1.32
C THR A 142 3.71 6.83 -1.12
N GLY A 143 2.97 5.99 -1.89
CA GLY A 143 2.99 4.53 -1.75
C GLY A 143 2.03 3.99 -0.68
N TYR A 144 1.28 4.84 0.02
CA TYR A 144 0.19 4.38 0.87
C TYR A 144 -1.00 3.95 0.02
N ALA A 145 -1.65 2.86 0.40
CA ALA A 145 -2.78 2.32 -0.34
C ALA A 145 -3.88 1.77 0.55
N THR A 146 -5.10 1.81 0.03
CA THR A 146 -6.22 1.05 0.55
C THR A 146 -6.72 0.07 -0.49
N LEU A 147 -7.15 -1.10 -0.05
CA LEU A 147 -7.76 -2.14 -0.85
C LEU A 147 -9.13 -2.47 -0.27
N SER A 148 -10.15 -2.49 -1.11
CA SER A 148 -11.47 -3.00 -0.77
C SER A 148 -11.78 -4.22 -1.63
N ALA A 149 -12.05 -5.36 -0.99
CA ALA A 149 -12.43 -6.61 -1.64
C ALA A 149 -13.95 -6.79 -1.58
N THR A 150 -14.59 -6.89 -2.75
CA THR A 150 -16.01 -7.22 -2.90
C THR A 150 -16.12 -8.71 -3.22
N MET A 151 -16.87 -9.42 -2.39
CA MET A 151 -17.05 -10.85 -2.48
C MET A 151 -18.41 -11.20 -3.07
N SER A 152 -18.54 -12.39 -3.68
CA SER A 152 -19.81 -12.82 -4.29
C SER A 152 -20.83 -13.34 -3.26
N ASN A 153 -20.36 -14.15 -2.30
CA ASN A 153 -21.21 -14.81 -1.29
C ASN A 153 -20.67 -14.63 0.13
N ARG A 154 -20.03 -13.50 0.39
CA ARG A 154 -19.40 -13.16 1.66
C ARG A 154 -19.43 -11.66 1.86
N THR A 155 -19.36 -11.23 3.11
CA THR A 155 -19.22 -9.81 3.42
C THR A 155 -17.90 -9.25 2.86
N GLY A 156 -17.92 -8.00 2.40
CA GLY A 156 -16.71 -7.33 1.96
C GLY A 156 -15.68 -7.13 3.08
N ILE A 157 -14.43 -6.93 2.71
CA ILE A 157 -13.34 -6.65 3.65
C ILE A 157 -12.41 -5.61 3.02
N SER A 158 -11.85 -4.75 3.86
CA SER A 158 -10.90 -3.71 3.42
C SER A 158 -9.56 -3.87 4.12
N PHE A 159 -8.53 -3.35 3.48
CA PHE A 159 -7.16 -3.37 3.98
C PHE A 159 -6.52 -2.01 3.77
N SER A 160 -5.68 -1.58 4.70
CA SER A 160 -4.75 -0.50 4.46
C SER A 160 -3.31 -1.04 4.44
N GLY A 161 -2.44 -0.37 3.69
CA GLY A 161 -1.08 -0.86 3.53
C GLY A 161 -0.22 0.01 2.64
N THR A 162 0.82 -0.60 2.09
CA THR A 162 1.80 0.07 1.24
C THR A 162 1.95 -0.65 -0.10
N VAL A 163 2.31 0.12 -1.12
CA VAL A 163 2.60 -0.41 -2.45
C VAL A 163 4.06 -0.18 -2.79
N VAL A 164 4.69 -1.21 -3.32
CA VAL A 164 6.06 -1.18 -3.79
C VAL A 164 6.16 -1.71 -5.22
N PRO A 165 7.02 -1.15 -6.08
CA PRO A 165 7.29 -1.71 -7.40
C PRO A 165 8.01 -3.06 -7.26
N ILE A 166 7.73 -4.00 -8.18
CA ILE A 166 8.47 -5.25 -8.34
C ILE A 166 9.49 -5.05 -9.46
N LYS A 167 10.72 -5.41 -9.21
CA LYS A 167 11.82 -5.33 -10.19
C LYS A 167 11.70 -6.43 -11.26
#